data_18e011162ab52f172fccea445e71007f
#
_entry.id   18e011162ab52f172fccea445e71007f
#
_cell.length_a   1.000
_cell.length_b   1.000
_cell.length_c   1.000
_cell.angle_alpha   90.00
_cell.angle_beta   90.00
_cell.angle_gamma   90.00
#
_symmetry.space_group_name_H-M   'P 1'
#
loop_
_entity.id
_entity.type
_entity.pdbx_description
1 polymer ?
#
loop_
_entity_poly.entity_id
_entity_poly.type
_entity_poly.pdbx_seq_one_letter_code
_entity_poly.pdbx_strand_id
1 'polypeptide(L)'
;SYNQGDNLTAFDLSSSTKIGSAFIQSPDNPFIKNESIWITSLDFQPNDAGDCVDRVACSLPFSIHELNKESLESKNTYSYSKAVFGLPTVAVPIDKNIYIGSFHSDRLGIIKK
;
A
#
# COMPACT_ATOMS: atom_id res chain seq x y z
N SER A 1 -8.38 -4.82 -3.43
CA SER A 1 -8.71 -4.68 -2.03
C SER A 1 -9.50 -3.40 -1.78
N TYR A 2 -10.22 -3.37 -0.69
CA TYR A 2 -11.02 -2.23 -0.30
C TYR A 2 -10.34 -1.50 0.86
N ASN A 3 -10.06 -0.22 0.69
CA ASN A 3 -9.20 0.51 1.64
C ASN A 3 -9.87 0.93 2.95
N GLN A 4 -11.05 0.42 3.26
CA GLN A 4 -11.66 0.58 4.57
C GLN A 4 -11.40 -0.60 5.49
N GLY A 5 -10.81 -1.69 4.98
CA GLY A 5 -10.37 -2.80 5.80
C GLY A 5 -8.99 -2.57 6.37
N ASP A 6 -8.63 -3.33 7.37
CA ASP A 6 -7.33 -3.22 8.02
C ASP A 6 -6.54 -4.53 7.97
N ASN A 7 -6.84 -5.37 7.00
CA ASN A 7 -6.12 -6.62 6.81
C ASN A 7 -5.95 -6.94 5.34
N LEU A 8 -4.79 -7.49 5.01
CA LEU A 8 -4.58 -8.20 3.77
C LEU A 8 -4.73 -9.68 4.08
N THR A 9 -5.66 -10.35 3.43
CA THR A 9 -5.92 -11.77 3.67
C THR A 9 -5.75 -12.54 2.37
N ALA A 10 -5.04 -13.67 2.44
CA ALA A 10 -4.82 -14.56 1.32
C ALA A 10 -5.70 -15.79 1.45
N PHE A 11 -6.34 -16.18 0.35
CA PHE A 11 -7.19 -17.37 0.27
C PHE A 11 -6.74 -18.27 -0.86
N ASP A 12 -6.80 -19.57 -0.62
CA ASP A 12 -6.71 -20.57 -1.70
C ASP A 12 -8.11 -20.63 -2.34
N LEU A 13 -8.19 -20.22 -3.60
CA LEU A 13 -9.48 -20.15 -4.26
C LEU A 13 -10.07 -21.51 -4.62
N SER A 14 -9.22 -22.53 -4.74
CA SER A 14 -9.71 -23.89 -5.05
C SER A 14 -10.47 -24.49 -3.87
N SER A 15 -10.03 -24.22 -2.66
CA SER A 15 -10.63 -24.78 -1.44
C SER A 15 -11.40 -23.75 -0.65
N SER A 16 -11.32 -22.47 -1.01
CA SER A 16 -11.87 -21.35 -0.25
C SER A 16 -11.32 -21.29 1.17
N THR A 17 -10.07 -21.71 1.32
CA THR A 17 -9.41 -21.79 2.62
C THR A 17 -8.51 -20.57 2.83
N LYS A 18 -8.60 -19.97 4.01
CA LYS A 18 -7.71 -18.88 4.40
C LYS A 18 -6.30 -19.42 4.60
N ILE A 19 -5.34 -18.84 3.88
CA ILE A 19 -3.93 -19.21 3.97
C ILE A 19 -3.23 -18.40 5.06
N GLY A 20 -3.51 -17.12 5.15
CA GLY A 20 -2.90 -16.24 6.11
C GLY A 20 -3.41 -14.83 5.99
N SER A 21 -2.97 -13.96 6.90
CA SER A 21 -3.32 -12.56 6.83
C SER A 21 -2.23 -11.69 7.46
N ALA A 22 -2.22 -10.42 7.11
CA ALA A 22 -1.34 -9.41 7.69
C ALA A 22 -2.18 -8.19 8.05
N PHE A 23 -1.85 -7.55 9.19
CA PHE A 23 -2.50 -6.31 9.56
C PHE A 23 -1.89 -5.17 8.75
N ILE A 24 -2.68 -4.60 7.86
CA ILE A 24 -2.28 -3.47 7.02
C ILE A 24 -3.44 -2.49 7.02
N GLN A 25 -3.24 -1.30 7.55
CA GLN A 25 -4.32 -0.32 7.63
C GLN A 25 -4.72 0.17 6.24
N SER A 26 -6.00 0.04 5.91
CA SER A 26 -6.56 0.48 4.63
C SER A 26 -5.72 0.07 3.43
N PRO A 27 -5.49 -1.24 3.24
CA PRO A 27 -4.61 -1.73 2.17
C PRO A 27 -5.23 -1.52 0.78
N ASP A 28 -4.37 -1.34 -0.22
CA ASP A 28 -4.80 -1.19 -1.61
C ASP A 28 -3.80 -1.84 -2.55
N ASN A 29 -4.29 -2.39 -3.61
CA ASN A 29 -3.58 -2.92 -4.78
C ASN A 29 -2.24 -3.63 -4.49
N PRO A 30 -2.28 -4.88 -4.02
CA PRO A 30 -1.03 -5.63 -3.84
C PRO A 30 -0.37 -5.93 -5.18
N PHE A 31 0.96 -5.87 -5.21
CA PHE A 31 1.78 -6.17 -6.36
C PHE A 31 2.82 -7.20 -5.98
N ILE A 32 2.88 -8.32 -6.70
CA ILE A 32 3.80 -9.41 -6.39
C ILE A 32 4.97 -9.35 -7.34
N LYS A 33 6.18 -9.36 -6.78
CA LYS A 33 7.42 -9.45 -7.55
C LYS A 33 8.42 -10.28 -6.77
N ASN A 34 8.98 -11.29 -7.43
CA ASN A 34 9.90 -12.24 -6.81
C ASN A 34 9.23 -12.89 -5.58
N GLU A 35 9.83 -12.80 -4.42
CA GLU A 35 9.33 -13.42 -3.20
C GLU A 35 8.57 -12.44 -2.30
N SER A 36 8.20 -11.28 -2.84
CA SER A 36 7.59 -10.22 -2.03
C SER A 36 6.24 -9.78 -2.58
N ILE A 37 5.37 -9.40 -1.66
CA ILE A 37 4.14 -8.68 -1.97
C ILE A 37 4.35 -7.24 -1.55
N TRP A 38 4.14 -6.32 -2.48
CA TRP A 38 4.21 -4.89 -2.21
C TRP A 38 2.82 -4.34 -2.14
N ILE A 39 2.51 -3.64 -1.06
CA ILE A 39 1.15 -3.12 -0.86
C ILE A 39 1.22 -1.73 -0.24
N THR A 40 0.33 -0.86 -0.70
CA THR A 40 0.19 0.48 -0.15
C THR A 40 -0.83 0.47 0.98
N SER A 41 -0.66 1.36 1.94
CA SER A 41 -1.64 1.56 2.98
C SER A 41 -1.84 3.05 3.23
N LEU A 42 -3.06 3.40 3.61
CA LEU A 42 -3.36 4.74 4.10
C LEU A 42 -3.27 4.67 5.63
N ASP A 43 -2.46 5.53 6.21
CA ASP A 43 -2.23 5.54 7.65
C ASP A 43 -3.21 6.47 8.36
N PHE A 44 -4.43 6.54 7.84
CA PHE A 44 -5.54 7.29 8.41
C PHE A 44 -6.84 6.60 7.98
N GLN A 45 -7.92 6.88 8.69
CA GLN A 45 -9.23 6.32 8.31
C GLN A 45 -9.85 7.18 7.20
N PRO A 46 -10.65 6.58 6.31
CA PRO A 46 -11.25 7.34 5.20
C PRO A 46 -11.99 8.60 5.64
N ASN A 47 -12.64 8.58 6.81
CA ASN A 47 -13.36 9.75 7.30
C ASN A 47 -12.45 10.89 7.73
N ASP A 48 -11.15 10.62 7.94
CA ASP A 48 -10.19 11.62 8.36
C ASP A 48 -9.56 12.35 7.18
N ALA A 49 -9.90 11.95 5.95
CA ALA A 49 -9.33 12.56 4.75
C ALA A 49 -9.81 14.01 4.56
N GLY A 50 -11.02 14.32 5.03
CA GLY A 50 -11.58 15.66 4.88
C GLY A 50 -11.66 16.04 3.43
N ASP A 51 -11.19 17.26 3.09
CA ASP A 51 -11.16 17.76 1.73
C ASP A 51 -9.84 17.44 1.00
N CYS A 52 -8.96 16.66 1.61
CA CYS A 52 -7.67 16.37 1.01
C CYS A 52 -7.81 15.63 -0.32
N VAL A 53 -8.86 14.81 -0.45
CA VAL A 53 -9.11 14.09 -1.70
C VAL A 53 -9.41 15.01 -2.87
N ASP A 54 -9.78 16.28 -2.61
CA ASP A 54 -10.03 17.26 -3.64
C ASP A 54 -8.78 18.05 -4.02
N ARG A 55 -7.66 17.75 -3.38
CA ARG A 55 -6.40 18.45 -3.62
C ARG A 55 -5.47 17.57 -4.43
N VAL A 56 -4.78 18.19 -5.37
CA VAL A 56 -3.65 17.55 -6.03
C VAL A 56 -2.53 17.39 -4.99
N ALA A 57 -1.89 16.24 -4.97
CA ALA A 57 -0.80 15.93 -4.03
C ALA A 57 -1.24 16.02 -2.57
N CYS A 58 -2.30 15.30 -2.24
CA CYS A 58 -2.72 15.13 -0.85
C CYS A 58 -1.59 14.51 -0.02
N SER A 59 -1.21 15.16 1.08
CA SER A 59 -0.04 14.77 1.87
C SER A 59 -0.37 14.01 3.14
N LEU A 60 -1.55 13.39 3.22
CA LEU A 60 -1.91 12.55 4.37
C LEU A 60 -0.94 11.37 4.50
N PRO A 61 -0.73 10.87 5.72
CA PRO A 61 0.26 9.81 5.95
C PRO A 61 -0.09 8.51 5.22
N PHE A 62 0.94 7.86 4.73
CA PHE A 62 0.80 6.58 4.04
C PHE A 62 2.04 5.73 4.25
N SER A 63 1.93 4.44 3.95
CA SER A 63 3.05 3.51 4.03
C SER A 63 3.07 2.58 2.83
N ILE A 64 4.26 2.09 2.52
CA ILE A 64 4.47 1.04 1.55
C ILE A 64 5.05 -0.15 2.32
N HIS A 65 4.44 -1.31 2.18
CA HIS A 65 4.87 -2.52 2.87
C HIS A 65 5.41 -3.54 1.89
N GLU A 66 6.53 -4.14 2.24
CA GLU A 66 7.03 -5.33 1.57
C GLU A 66 6.81 -6.51 2.49
N LEU A 67 6.02 -7.49 2.05
CA LEU A 67 5.69 -8.67 2.82
C LEU A 67 6.28 -9.91 2.17
N ASN A 68 6.58 -10.93 2.98
CA ASN A 68 6.94 -12.23 2.44
C ASN A 68 5.72 -12.84 1.75
N LYS A 69 5.92 -13.34 0.53
CA LYS A 69 4.84 -13.87 -0.29
C LYS A 69 4.17 -15.10 0.32
N GLU A 70 4.92 -15.90 1.06
CA GLU A 70 4.41 -17.15 1.63
C GLU A 70 3.79 -16.93 3.01
N SER A 71 4.49 -16.22 3.89
CA SER A 71 4.07 -16.06 5.29
C SER A 71 3.27 -14.80 5.55
N LEU A 72 3.29 -13.83 4.65
CA LEU A 72 2.71 -12.50 4.80
C LEU A 72 3.35 -11.69 5.93
N GLU A 73 4.53 -12.10 6.39
CA GLU A 73 5.26 -11.34 7.39
C GLU A 73 5.91 -10.11 6.76
N SER A 74 5.95 -9.03 7.53
CA SER A 74 6.56 -7.78 7.08
C SER A 74 8.06 -7.95 6.95
N LYS A 75 8.60 -7.57 5.78
CA LYS A 75 10.05 -7.54 5.53
C LYS A 75 10.56 -6.11 5.67
N ASN A 76 9.87 -5.15 5.10
CA ASN A 76 10.23 -3.74 5.15
C ASN A 76 8.97 -2.89 5.13
N THR A 77 9.05 -1.72 5.76
CA THR A 77 7.97 -0.74 5.75
C THR A 77 8.57 0.64 5.52
N TYR A 78 8.00 1.38 4.56
CA TYR A 78 8.42 2.74 4.24
C TYR A 78 7.25 3.65 4.55
N SER A 79 7.38 4.50 5.56
CA SER A 79 6.28 5.35 6.03
C SER A 79 6.61 6.82 5.78
N TYR A 80 5.60 7.55 5.34
CA TYR A 80 5.72 8.96 5.02
C TYR A 80 4.55 9.73 5.60
N SER A 81 4.84 10.89 6.18
CA SER A 81 3.83 11.86 6.58
C SER A 81 4.28 13.21 6.05
N LYS A 82 3.35 14.00 5.56
CA LYS A 82 3.63 15.33 5.02
C LYS A 82 4.57 15.33 3.80
N ALA A 83 4.56 14.25 3.03
CA ALA A 83 5.29 14.21 1.77
C ALA A 83 4.56 15.06 0.72
N VAL A 84 5.25 15.40 -0.36
CA VAL A 84 4.62 16.10 -1.48
C VAL A 84 3.82 15.15 -2.38
N PHE A 85 3.41 14.04 -1.83
CA PHE A 85 2.74 12.94 -2.51
C PHE A 85 1.90 12.20 -1.47
N GLY A 86 0.75 11.68 -1.88
CA GLY A 86 -0.08 10.91 -0.97
C GLY A 86 -1.13 10.11 -1.71
N LEU A 87 -2.00 9.46 -0.95
CA LEU A 87 -3.07 8.61 -1.46
C LEU A 87 -2.55 7.57 -2.45
N PRO A 88 -1.53 6.79 -2.08
CA PRO A 88 -0.95 5.80 -2.98
C PRO A 88 -1.92 4.68 -3.27
N THR A 89 -1.87 4.13 -4.47
CA THR A 89 -2.71 2.99 -4.85
C THR A 89 -1.90 1.76 -5.19
N VAL A 90 -0.67 1.92 -5.67
CA VAL A 90 0.17 0.77 -6.03
C VAL A 90 1.63 1.14 -5.87
N ALA A 91 2.43 0.17 -5.45
CA ALA A 91 3.88 0.30 -5.35
C ALA A 91 4.52 -0.78 -6.21
N VAL A 92 5.39 -0.36 -7.15
CA VAL A 92 6.04 -1.27 -8.09
C VAL A 92 7.54 -1.15 -7.94
N PRO A 93 8.22 -2.19 -7.41
CA PRO A 93 9.67 -2.16 -7.30
C PRO A 93 10.31 -2.44 -8.66
N ILE A 94 11.24 -1.60 -9.05
CA ILE A 94 12.03 -1.77 -10.26
C ILE A 94 13.48 -1.45 -9.92
N ASP A 95 14.35 -2.46 -9.99
CA ASP A 95 15.76 -2.35 -9.64
C ASP A 95 15.92 -1.81 -8.20
N LYS A 96 16.51 -0.64 -8.07
CA LYS A 96 16.80 -0.05 -6.76
C LYS A 96 15.75 0.97 -6.31
N ASN A 97 14.68 1.11 -7.07
CA ASN A 97 13.65 2.10 -6.77
C ASN A 97 12.29 1.44 -6.60
N ILE A 98 11.41 2.12 -5.86
CA ILE A 98 10.02 1.76 -5.77
C ILE A 98 9.22 2.91 -6.39
N TYR A 99 8.44 2.61 -7.42
CA TYR A 99 7.61 3.58 -8.11
C TYR A 99 6.20 3.49 -7.57
N ILE A 100 5.62 4.62 -7.22
CA ILE A 100 4.32 4.67 -6.53
C ILE A 100 3.33 5.49 -7.32
N GLY A 101 2.21 4.86 -7.67
CA GLY A 101 1.08 5.55 -8.29
C GLY A 101 0.12 6.06 -7.24
N SER A 102 -0.69 7.04 -7.61
CA SER A 102 -1.70 7.63 -6.74
C SER A 102 -2.98 7.84 -7.53
N PHE A 103 -4.13 7.69 -6.85
CA PHE A 103 -5.41 7.91 -7.52
C PHE A 103 -5.78 9.39 -7.58
N HIS A 104 -5.09 10.23 -6.83
CA HIS A 104 -5.45 11.65 -6.77
C HIS A 104 -4.21 12.52 -6.59
N SER A 105 -3.29 12.41 -7.56
CA SER A 105 -2.08 13.21 -7.59
C SER A 105 -1.63 13.36 -9.04
N ASP A 106 -0.99 14.48 -9.35
CA ASP A 106 -0.45 14.75 -10.67
C ASP A 106 1.00 14.28 -10.82
N ARG A 107 1.49 13.46 -9.87
CA ARG A 107 2.91 13.09 -9.85
C ARG A 107 3.10 11.62 -9.51
N LEU A 108 4.25 11.12 -9.87
CA LEU A 108 4.69 9.77 -9.56
C LEU A 108 5.66 9.84 -8.39
N GLY A 109 5.43 9.00 -7.38
CA GLY A 109 6.37 8.90 -6.27
C GLY A 109 7.46 7.91 -6.57
N ILE A 110 8.68 8.21 -6.12
CA ILE A 110 9.82 7.30 -6.27
C ILE A 110 10.54 7.22 -4.94
N ILE A 111 10.67 6.00 -4.42
CA ILE A 111 11.48 5.73 -3.24
C ILE A 111 12.74 5.03 -3.70
N LYS A 112 13.89 5.58 -3.35
CA LYS A 112 15.19 4.97 -3.62
C LYS A 112 15.56 4.07 -2.47
N LYS A 113 15.63 2.78 -2.75
CA LYS A 113 15.99 1.79 -1.74
C LYS A 113 17.47 1.84 -1.39
#